data_0df7c590bdd95a613827a9c7156d24a0
#
_entry.id   0df7c590bdd95a613827a9c7156d24a0
#
_cell.length_a   1.000
_cell.length_b   1.000
_cell.length_c   1.000
_cell.angle_alpha   90.00
_cell.angle_beta   90.00
_cell.angle_gamma   90.00
#
_symmetry.space_group_name_H-M   'P 1'
#
loop_
_entity.id
_entity.type
_entity.pdbx_description
1 polymer ?
#
loop_
_entity_poly.entity_id
_entity_poly.type
_entity_poly.pdbx_seq_one_letter_code
_entity_poly.pdbx_strand_id
1 'polypeptide(L)'
;MNEEIKLIITDFDGTLVDTFEANLCAYQEAFVSCGLQLHVDFYRQCFGLRFEVFMEKAGITDSSVCHRIKEKKMQVYPHYFDRLKPNLALIHFLKSCKQSGIQIAIASTAHNINLLNVLRYLGIADFFDFILSGVDVARGKPAPDIYIKRSEEHTSELQSPS
;
A
#
# COMPACT_ATOMS: atom_id res chain seq x y z
N MET A 1 -32.80 13.96 -2.33
CA MET A 1 -31.50 14.66 -2.08
C MET A 1 -30.45 13.98 -2.92
N ASN A 2 -29.80 14.72 -3.78
CA ASN A 2 -28.61 14.16 -4.46
C ASN A 2 -27.46 14.13 -3.45
N GLU A 3 -27.07 12.94 -3.00
CA GLU A 3 -25.84 12.78 -2.23
C GLU A 3 -24.65 13.04 -3.15
N GLU A 4 -23.91 14.09 -2.88
CA GLU A 4 -22.72 14.45 -3.63
C GLU A 4 -21.52 13.65 -3.09
N ILE A 5 -20.80 12.98 -4.00
CA ILE A 5 -19.57 12.27 -3.63
C ILE A 5 -18.50 13.31 -3.30
N LYS A 6 -17.96 13.26 -2.08
CA LYS A 6 -16.94 14.19 -1.58
C LYS A 6 -15.55 13.57 -1.43
N LEU A 7 -15.49 12.25 -1.31
CA LEU A 7 -14.25 11.51 -1.09
C LEU A 7 -14.27 10.20 -1.87
N ILE A 8 -13.17 9.89 -2.53
CA ILE A 8 -12.88 8.58 -3.11
C ILE A 8 -11.67 8.00 -2.38
N ILE A 9 -11.80 6.76 -1.92
CA ILE A 9 -10.70 6.02 -1.32
C ILE A 9 -10.32 4.89 -2.26
N THR A 10 -9.07 4.85 -2.72
CA THR A 10 -8.56 3.77 -3.57
C THR A 10 -7.61 2.87 -2.80
N ASP A 11 -7.61 1.59 -3.14
CA ASP A 11 -6.54 0.68 -2.79
C ASP A 11 -5.28 0.97 -3.63
N PHE A 12 -4.13 0.50 -3.17
CA PHE A 12 -2.85 0.74 -3.83
C PHE A 12 -2.35 -0.51 -4.57
N ASP A 13 -1.91 -1.53 -3.82
CA ASP A 13 -1.27 -2.72 -4.39
C ASP A 13 -2.24 -3.56 -5.21
N GLY A 14 -1.97 -3.71 -6.50
CA GLY A 14 -2.82 -4.46 -7.43
C GLY A 14 -4.06 -3.71 -7.91
N THR A 15 -4.28 -2.47 -7.48
CA THR A 15 -5.40 -1.61 -7.91
C THR A 15 -4.89 -0.36 -8.62
N LEU A 16 -4.25 0.55 -7.89
CA LEU A 16 -3.66 1.76 -8.47
C LEU A 16 -2.35 1.46 -9.20
N VAL A 17 -1.55 0.56 -8.65
CA VAL A 17 -0.27 0.10 -9.21
C VAL A 17 -0.18 -1.42 -9.06
N ASP A 18 0.14 -2.13 -10.13
CA ASP A 18 0.57 -3.51 -10.02
C ASP A 18 2.01 -3.52 -9.50
N THR A 19 2.15 -3.87 -8.23
CA THR A 19 3.42 -3.91 -7.50
C THR A 19 3.92 -5.33 -7.28
N PHE A 20 3.22 -6.34 -7.80
CA PHE A 20 3.49 -7.75 -7.50
C PHE A 20 4.93 -8.13 -7.84
N GLU A 21 5.37 -7.89 -9.06
CA GLU A 21 6.70 -8.31 -9.54
C GLU A 21 7.81 -7.59 -8.80
N ALA A 22 7.68 -6.27 -8.59
CA ALA A 22 8.66 -5.48 -7.85
C ALA A 22 8.80 -5.96 -6.39
N ASN A 23 7.69 -6.22 -5.72
CA ASN A 23 7.69 -6.76 -4.36
C ASN A 23 8.26 -8.18 -4.30
N LEU A 24 7.86 -9.06 -5.23
CA LEU A 24 8.36 -10.43 -5.30
C LEU A 24 9.90 -10.45 -5.39
N CYS A 25 10.49 -9.71 -6.34
CA CYS A 25 11.94 -9.67 -6.52
C CYS A 25 12.65 -9.12 -5.27
N ALA A 26 12.12 -8.06 -4.67
CA ALA A 26 12.70 -7.49 -3.45
C ALA A 26 12.64 -8.48 -2.26
N TYR A 27 11.53 -9.18 -2.10
CA TYR A 27 11.41 -10.21 -1.05
C TYR A 27 12.29 -11.43 -1.34
N GLN A 28 12.39 -11.88 -2.60
CA GLN A 28 13.29 -12.98 -2.97
C GLN A 28 14.74 -12.66 -2.61
N GLU A 29 15.21 -11.45 -2.93
CA GLU A 29 16.55 -11.00 -2.54
C GLU A 29 16.71 -10.94 -1.02
N ALA A 30 15.69 -10.45 -0.30
CA ALA A 30 15.72 -10.38 1.16
C ALA A 30 15.76 -11.78 1.81
N PHE A 31 14.98 -12.74 1.31
CA PHE A 31 14.99 -14.13 1.78
C PHE A 31 16.35 -14.78 1.53
N VAL A 32 16.89 -14.64 0.33
CA VAL A 32 18.21 -15.18 -0.03
C VAL A 32 19.30 -14.62 0.90
N SER A 33 19.24 -13.35 1.28
CA SER A 33 20.21 -12.75 2.22
C SER A 33 20.16 -13.38 3.63
N CYS A 34 19.08 -14.08 3.95
CA CYS A 34 18.91 -14.83 5.20
C CYS A 34 19.10 -16.35 5.02
N GLY A 35 19.57 -16.81 3.84
CA GLY A 35 19.72 -18.24 3.53
C GLY A 35 18.41 -18.97 3.25
N LEU A 36 17.33 -18.23 2.95
CA LEU A 36 15.98 -18.75 2.69
C LEU A 36 15.62 -18.60 1.22
N GLN A 37 14.60 -19.34 0.77
CA GLN A 37 14.04 -19.22 -0.56
C GLN A 37 12.57 -18.81 -0.49
N LEU A 38 12.14 -17.94 -1.40
CA LEU A 38 10.76 -17.54 -1.55
C LEU A 38 10.25 -17.96 -2.94
N HIS A 39 9.33 -18.92 -2.95
CA HIS A 39 8.68 -19.39 -4.17
C HIS A 39 7.56 -18.45 -4.61
N VAL A 40 7.46 -18.19 -5.90
CA VAL A 40 6.48 -17.26 -6.49
C VAL A 40 5.05 -17.64 -6.17
N ASP A 41 4.69 -18.93 -6.24
CA ASP A 41 3.32 -19.38 -5.99
C ASP A 41 2.90 -19.20 -4.53
N PHE A 42 3.82 -19.43 -3.60
CA PHE A 42 3.60 -19.14 -2.19
C PHE A 42 3.43 -17.63 -1.94
N TYR A 43 4.32 -16.82 -2.52
CA TYR A 43 4.21 -15.35 -2.38
C TYR A 43 2.90 -14.83 -2.98
N ARG A 44 2.45 -15.39 -4.10
CA ARG A 44 1.16 -15.01 -4.73
C ARG A 44 -0.03 -15.19 -3.78
N GLN A 45 -0.02 -16.25 -2.95
CA GLN A 45 -1.05 -16.49 -1.94
C GLN A 45 -0.95 -15.52 -0.74
N CYS A 46 0.21 -14.93 -0.53
CA CYS A 46 0.48 -14.01 0.57
C CYS A 46 0.43 -12.53 0.16
N PHE A 47 0.32 -12.25 -1.14
CA PHE A 47 0.33 -10.87 -1.64
C PHE A 47 -0.84 -10.05 -1.06
N GLY A 48 -0.52 -8.86 -0.56
CA GLY A 48 -1.50 -7.99 0.10
C GLY A 48 -1.70 -8.24 1.60
N LEU A 49 -1.12 -9.32 2.16
CA LEU A 49 -1.14 -9.55 3.60
C LEU A 49 -0.17 -8.60 4.34
N ARG A 50 -0.46 -8.36 5.61
CA ARG A 50 0.50 -7.70 6.51
C ARG A 50 1.78 -8.53 6.61
N PHE A 51 2.91 -7.86 6.81
CA PHE A 51 4.21 -8.49 6.88
C PHE A 51 4.27 -9.60 7.94
N GLU A 52 3.73 -9.36 9.11
CA GLU A 52 3.73 -10.31 10.23
C GLU A 52 2.97 -11.60 9.87
N VAL A 53 1.81 -11.47 9.22
CA VAL A 53 1.01 -12.61 8.75
C VAL A 53 1.72 -13.37 7.64
N PHE A 54 2.42 -12.65 6.75
CA PHE A 54 3.22 -13.27 5.70
C PHE A 54 4.39 -14.09 6.29
N MET A 55 5.12 -13.54 7.27
CA MET A 55 6.22 -14.26 7.95
C MET A 55 5.71 -15.49 8.70
N GLU A 56 4.60 -15.37 9.42
CA GLU A 56 3.97 -16.52 10.10
C GLU A 56 3.61 -17.65 9.11
N LYS A 57 2.96 -17.31 7.98
CA LYS A 57 2.64 -18.28 6.92
C LYS A 57 3.89 -18.92 6.30
N ALA A 58 4.99 -18.18 6.21
CA ALA A 58 6.27 -18.67 5.74
C ALA A 58 7.00 -19.56 6.79
N GLY A 59 6.44 -19.71 7.99
CA GLY A 59 7.08 -20.48 9.08
C GLY A 59 8.27 -19.76 9.70
N ILE A 60 8.41 -18.44 9.51
CA ILE A 60 9.51 -17.64 10.03
C ILE A 60 9.03 -16.96 11.32
N THR A 61 9.41 -17.53 12.46
CA THR A 61 9.01 -17.05 13.80
C THR A 61 10.14 -16.32 14.54
N ASP A 62 11.38 -16.44 14.07
CA ASP A 62 12.52 -15.71 14.65
C ASP A 62 12.42 -14.21 14.30
N SER A 63 12.25 -13.40 15.35
CA SER A 63 12.10 -11.94 15.21
C SER A 63 13.32 -11.27 14.57
N SER A 64 14.52 -11.79 14.81
CA SER A 64 15.77 -11.28 14.21
C SER A 64 15.80 -11.54 12.71
N VAL A 65 15.35 -12.73 12.27
CA VAL A 65 15.24 -13.06 10.83
C VAL A 65 14.17 -12.20 10.17
N CYS A 66 12.99 -12.07 10.80
CA CYS A 66 11.93 -11.18 10.29
C CYS A 66 12.41 -9.75 10.12
N HIS A 67 13.13 -9.22 11.11
CA HIS A 67 13.68 -7.87 11.05
C HIS A 67 14.66 -7.71 9.88
N ARG A 68 15.60 -8.62 9.71
CA ARG A 68 16.56 -8.59 8.59
C ARG A 68 15.88 -8.66 7.23
N ILE A 69 14.86 -9.53 7.08
CA ILE A 69 14.08 -9.61 5.83
C ILE A 69 13.40 -8.27 5.55
N LYS A 70 12.75 -7.68 6.56
CA LYS A 70 12.05 -6.39 6.43
C LYS A 70 13.00 -5.27 6.02
N GLU A 71 14.11 -5.13 6.71
CA GLU A 71 15.13 -4.10 6.41
C GLU A 71 15.74 -4.30 5.02
N LYS A 72 16.17 -5.52 4.70
CA LYS A 72 16.74 -5.81 3.38
C LYS A 72 15.74 -5.53 2.26
N LYS A 73 14.47 -5.97 2.43
CA LYS A 73 13.42 -5.68 1.46
C LYS A 73 13.23 -4.18 1.24
N MET A 74 13.18 -3.39 2.31
CA MET A 74 13.06 -1.93 2.20
C MET A 74 14.24 -1.31 1.47
N GLN A 75 15.45 -1.78 1.73
CA GLN A 75 16.68 -1.30 1.11
C GLN A 75 16.71 -1.56 -0.40
N VAL A 76 16.31 -2.76 -0.84
CA VAL A 76 16.44 -3.18 -2.23
C VAL A 76 15.21 -2.88 -3.10
N TYR A 77 14.05 -2.64 -2.48
CA TYR A 77 12.79 -2.44 -3.20
C TYR A 77 12.86 -1.35 -4.28
N PRO A 78 13.51 -0.19 -4.07
CA PRO A 78 13.65 0.81 -5.12
C PRO A 78 14.40 0.33 -6.36
N HIS A 79 15.26 -0.69 -6.27
CA HIS A 79 15.97 -1.24 -7.41
C HIS A 79 15.05 -1.95 -8.42
N TYR A 80 13.82 -2.27 -8.00
CA TYR A 80 12.81 -2.97 -8.80
C TYR A 80 11.65 -2.09 -9.25
N PHE A 81 11.77 -0.76 -9.11
CA PHE A 81 10.70 0.18 -9.46
C PHE A 81 10.40 0.23 -10.97
N ASP A 82 11.34 -0.19 -11.81
CA ASP A 82 11.14 -0.39 -13.25
C ASP A 82 10.10 -1.48 -13.57
N ARG A 83 9.77 -2.34 -12.60
CA ARG A 83 8.77 -3.41 -12.71
C ARG A 83 7.37 -3.01 -12.24
N LEU A 84 7.22 -1.79 -11.74
CA LEU A 84 5.92 -1.24 -11.36
C LEU A 84 5.08 -0.94 -12.61
N LYS A 85 3.78 -1.29 -12.56
CA LYS A 85 2.85 -1.02 -13.66
C LYS A 85 1.67 -0.19 -13.15
N PRO A 86 1.69 1.14 -13.32
CA PRO A 86 0.60 2.01 -12.90
C PRO A 86 -0.66 1.77 -13.73
N ASN A 87 -1.82 1.80 -13.07
CA ASN A 87 -3.12 1.78 -13.73
C ASN A 87 -3.46 3.18 -14.25
N LEU A 88 -3.02 3.49 -15.47
CA LEU A 88 -3.17 4.81 -16.06
C LEU A 88 -4.64 5.23 -16.20
N ALA A 89 -5.54 4.29 -16.50
CA ALA A 89 -6.97 4.59 -16.63
C ALA A 89 -7.56 5.04 -15.28
N LEU A 90 -7.23 4.34 -14.20
CA LEU A 90 -7.66 4.71 -12.86
C LEU A 90 -7.05 6.06 -12.43
N ILE A 91 -5.76 6.27 -12.68
CA ILE A 91 -5.07 7.53 -12.37
C ILE A 91 -5.74 8.71 -13.10
N HIS A 92 -6.06 8.56 -14.38
CA HIS A 92 -6.76 9.60 -15.16
C HIS A 92 -8.15 9.87 -14.59
N PHE A 93 -8.90 8.83 -14.26
CA PHE A 93 -10.23 8.97 -13.66
C PHE A 93 -10.16 9.74 -12.33
N LEU A 94 -9.25 9.35 -11.43
CA LEU A 94 -9.07 10.02 -10.14
C LEU A 94 -8.65 11.49 -10.30
N LYS A 95 -7.77 11.79 -11.27
CA LYS A 95 -7.40 13.18 -11.60
C LYS A 95 -8.61 14.02 -12.03
N SER A 96 -9.49 13.46 -12.84
CA SER A 96 -10.73 14.15 -13.27
C SER A 96 -11.65 14.39 -12.07
N CYS A 97 -11.78 13.42 -11.17
CA CYS A 97 -12.56 13.57 -9.94
C CYS A 97 -11.99 14.69 -9.05
N LYS A 98 -10.66 14.74 -8.88
CA LYS A 98 -10.01 15.82 -8.11
C LYS A 98 -10.24 17.19 -8.70
N GLN A 99 -10.18 17.32 -10.03
CA GLN A 99 -10.49 18.58 -10.73
C GLN A 99 -11.94 19.03 -10.51
N SER A 100 -12.85 18.09 -10.23
CA SER A 100 -14.25 18.36 -9.88
C SER A 100 -14.46 18.63 -8.38
N GLY A 101 -13.39 18.78 -7.59
CA GLY A 101 -13.47 19.10 -6.17
C GLY A 101 -13.62 17.89 -5.24
N ILE A 102 -13.51 16.67 -5.78
CA ILE A 102 -13.58 15.44 -4.96
C ILE A 102 -12.21 15.17 -4.35
N GLN A 103 -12.17 14.90 -3.04
CA GLN A 103 -10.94 14.50 -2.34
C GLN A 103 -10.57 13.06 -2.70
N ILE A 104 -9.26 12.79 -2.79
CA ILE A 104 -8.75 11.47 -3.14
C ILE A 104 -7.83 10.96 -2.02
N ALA A 105 -8.10 9.76 -1.54
CA ALA A 105 -7.30 9.08 -0.53
C ALA A 105 -6.80 7.71 -1.02
N ILE A 106 -5.65 7.30 -0.51
CA ILE A 106 -5.13 5.93 -0.65
C ILE A 106 -5.29 5.19 0.68
N ALA A 107 -5.71 3.93 0.62
CA ALA A 107 -5.69 3.00 1.74
C ALA A 107 -4.87 1.75 1.35
N SER A 108 -3.74 1.51 2.02
CA SER A 108 -2.82 0.41 1.71
C SER A 108 -2.40 -0.35 2.97
N THR A 109 -2.12 -1.65 2.83
CA THR A 109 -1.45 -2.45 3.87
C THR A 109 0.07 -2.26 3.86
N ALA A 110 0.63 -1.62 2.83
CA ALA A 110 2.05 -1.35 2.72
C ALA A 110 2.53 -0.38 3.80
N HIS A 111 3.81 -0.50 4.15
CA HIS A 111 4.45 0.46 5.04
C HIS A 111 4.50 1.84 4.36
N ASN A 112 4.22 2.91 5.11
CA ASN A 112 4.09 4.27 4.59
C ASN A 112 5.31 4.73 3.76
N ILE A 113 6.53 4.42 4.19
CA ILE A 113 7.76 4.79 3.47
C ILE A 113 7.81 4.14 2.09
N ASN A 114 7.49 2.85 1.98
CA ASN A 114 7.48 2.14 0.71
C ASN A 114 6.43 2.72 -0.25
N LEU A 115 5.24 2.99 0.27
CA LEU A 115 4.16 3.60 -0.48
C LEU A 115 4.56 4.98 -1.03
N LEU A 116 5.07 5.87 -0.17
CA LEU A 116 5.52 7.20 -0.57
C LEU A 116 6.64 7.17 -1.62
N ASN A 117 7.61 6.26 -1.48
CA ASN A 117 8.69 6.11 -2.44
C ASN A 117 8.18 5.71 -3.84
N VAL A 118 7.20 4.79 -3.91
CA VAL A 118 6.58 4.41 -5.18
C VAL A 118 5.80 5.58 -5.78
N LEU A 119 4.99 6.28 -4.97
CA LEU A 119 4.21 7.43 -5.45
C LEU A 119 5.10 8.56 -5.98
N ARG A 120 6.23 8.82 -5.33
CA ARG A 120 7.23 9.79 -5.78
C ARG A 120 7.91 9.36 -7.08
N TYR A 121 8.31 8.10 -7.17
CA TYR A 121 8.88 7.53 -8.40
C TYR A 121 7.93 7.67 -9.59
N LEU A 122 6.64 7.45 -9.38
CA LEU A 122 5.60 7.58 -10.41
C LEU A 122 5.16 9.03 -10.66
N GLY A 123 5.64 9.99 -9.86
CA GLY A 123 5.29 11.42 -10.00
C GLY A 123 3.84 11.75 -9.64
N ILE A 124 3.21 10.96 -8.77
CA ILE A 124 1.82 11.11 -8.34
C ILE A 124 1.64 11.34 -6.83
N ALA A 125 2.71 11.57 -6.09
CA ALA A 125 2.65 11.72 -4.63
C ALA A 125 1.77 12.89 -4.19
N ASP A 126 1.89 14.05 -4.85
CA ASP A 126 1.16 15.27 -4.49
C ASP A 126 -0.32 15.27 -4.94
N PHE A 127 -0.71 14.24 -5.66
CA PHE A 127 -2.06 14.09 -6.19
C PHE A 127 -3.08 13.68 -5.12
N PHE A 128 -2.63 12.94 -4.09
CA PHE A 128 -3.49 12.41 -3.05
C PHE A 128 -3.60 13.39 -1.87
N ASP A 129 -4.83 13.62 -1.42
CA ASP A 129 -5.10 14.45 -0.24
C ASP A 129 -4.73 13.73 1.05
N PHE A 130 -4.90 12.39 1.07
CA PHE A 130 -4.65 11.57 2.25
C PHE A 130 -4.02 10.22 1.86
N ILE A 131 -3.10 9.76 2.71
CA ILE A 131 -2.47 8.45 2.58
C ILE A 131 -2.59 7.72 3.93
N LEU A 132 -3.28 6.57 3.91
CA LEU A 132 -3.45 5.70 5.07
C LEU A 132 -2.68 4.41 4.84
N SER A 133 -1.82 4.06 5.76
CA SER A 133 -1.13 2.78 5.76
C SER A 133 -1.81 1.79 6.71
N GLY A 134 -1.62 0.48 6.46
CA GLY A 134 -2.20 -0.57 7.28
C GLY A 134 -1.71 -0.60 8.73
N VAL A 135 -0.65 0.14 9.07
CA VAL A 135 -0.14 0.29 10.44
C VAL A 135 -0.97 1.26 11.27
N ASP A 136 -1.83 2.07 10.64
CA ASP A 136 -2.64 3.10 11.30
C ASP A 136 -3.92 2.53 11.92
N VAL A 137 -4.23 1.25 11.70
CA VAL A 137 -5.46 0.59 12.18
C VAL A 137 -5.16 -0.73 12.88
N ALA A 138 -6.02 -1.11 13.83
CA ALA A 138 -5.85 -2.33 14.63
C ALA A 138 -5.96 -3.61 13.77
N ARG A 139 -6.93 -3.65 12.83
CA ARG A 139 -7.15 -4.78 11.94
C ARG A 139 -6.84 -4.40 10.50
N GLY A 140 -5.99 -5.18 9.84
CA GLY A 140 -5.70 -5.01 8.41
C GLY A 140 -6.80 -5.57 7.51
N LYS A 141 -6.71 -5.31 6.20
CA LYS A 141 -7.58 -5.93 5.20
C LYS A 141 -7.57 -7.47 5.37
N PRO A 142 -8.71 -8.13 5.19
CA PRO A 142 -9.98 -7.64 4.61
C PRO A 142 -10.91 -6.89 5.60
N ALA A 143 -10.50 -6.64 6.84
CA ALA A 143 -11.32 -5.83 7.76
C ALA A 143 -11.47 -4.38 7.23
N PRO A 144 -12.64 -3.74 7.42
CA PRO A 144 -12.93 -2.43 6.86
C PRO A 144 -12.33 -1.25 7.67
N ASP A 145 -11.58 -1.52 8.73
CA ASP A 145 -11.11 -0.55 9.71
C ASP A 145 -10.38 0.66 9.08
N ILE A 146 -9.52 0.42 8.07
CA ILE A 146 -8.78 1.49 7.41
C ILE A 146 -9.71 2.46 6.65
N TYR A 147 -10.78 1.95 6.06
CA TYR A 147 -11.77 2.76 5.33
C TYR A 147 -12.67 3.51 6.28
N ILE A 148 -13.10 2.87 7.38
CA ILE A 148 -13.92 3.49 8.43
C ILE A 148 -13.16 4.63 9.08
N LYS A 149 -11.92 4.40 9.52
CA LYS A 149 -11.07 5.43 10.13
C LYS A 149 -10.98 6.67 9.25
N ARG A 150 -10.71 6.50 7.97
CA ARG A 150 -10.57 7.64 7.05
C ARG A 150 -11.92 8.37 6.86
N SER A 151 -13.01 7.65 6.76
CA SER A 151 -14.34 8.24 6.65
C SER A 151 -14.69 9.11 7.88
N GLU A 152 -14.38 8.64 9.08
CA GLU A 152 -14.59 9.38 10.33
C GLU A 152 -13.69 10.63 10.41
N GLU A 153 -12.40 10.52 10.08
CA GLU A 153 -11.47 11.65 10.04
C GLU A 153 -11.94 12.73 9.06
N HIS A 154 -12.36 12.35 7.86
CA HIS A 154 -12.89 13.26 6.85
C HIS A 154 -14.15 14.01 7.35
N THR A 155 -15.08 13.30 8.01
CA THR A 155 -16.28 13.91 8.58
C THR A 155 -15.92 14.92 9.67
N SER A 156 -14.95 14.62 10.52
CA SER A 156 -14.46 15.52 11.58
C SER A 156 -13.83 16.78 11.01
N GLU A 157 -13.04 16.69 9.94
CA GLU A 157 -12.44 17.83 9.26
C GLU A 157 -13.49 18.78 8.66
N LEU A 158 -14.59 18.25 8.11
CA LEU A 158 -15.68 19.04 7.55
C LEU A 158 -16.53 19.73 8.63
N GLN A 159 -16.52 19.23 9.86
CA GLN A 159 -17.28 19.79 11.00
C GLN A 159 -16.47 20.81 11.82
N SER A 160 -15.16 20.92 11.60
CA SER A 160 -14.33 21.90 12.27
C SER A 160 -14.63 23.30 11.73
N PRO A 161 -15.05 24.26 12.56
CA PRO A 161 -15.28 25.64 12.11
C PRO A 161 -13.96 26.28 11.69
N SER A 162 -13.97 26.94 10.56
CA SER A 162 -12.86 27.77 10.04
C SER A 162 -12.59 28.99 10.96
#